data_6e8e1ef4ad900cbbf4dce4c8dc9f4e65
#
_entry.id   6e8e1ef4ad900cbbf4dce4c8dc9f4e65
#
_cell.length_a   1.000
_cell.length_b   1.000
_cell.length_c   1.000
_cell.angle_alpha   90.00
_cell.angle_beta   90.00
_cell.angle_gamma   90.00
#
_symmetry.space_group_name_H-M   'P 1'
#
loop_
_entity.id
_entity.type
_entity.pdbx_description
1 polymer ?
#
loop_
_entity_poly.entity_id
_entity_poly.type
_entity_poly.pdbx_seq_one_letter_code
_entity_poly.pdbx_strand_id
1 'polypeptide(L)'
;MNKIQSVKKNFVMNFILTAANFIFPIVTFPYVSRILLAEGTGKVAFATSIASYFSMVAALLIKTYGIRACARIRDDKDKLNKTVQELLIIHMSATSIALVFYFISIFMVPELYKEKTLMLINSLSILLNVFGVNWLYQALEQYSYITYRSIFFKIMSIILMFFFIHQKSDYIMYGGITIFANAGSNIMNFVRLRKLISFKKVESYNFLVHIRPILVFFAQSVAITVYTNLDTVMLGFMQSDVEVGYYNAAIKIKTILLSLVTSLGTVLLPRLSYCIQRNDKIQFQNLISKSIRFVFIVALPLTIFFILFAKETLIVLSGEDFIGATLAMQIITPTILLIGLSNITGIQILTPLGKEKFVVYSVMMGAILDLIVNYICIPKFGAAGASLGTLIAEFSVLVVQIVYTSKQLYAVKSSLHISKIIISCVFATVVVLSINAFINFSVFFSLFVYASLYFGSYVICLILLKEEFVIDYIYKGYFALKRR
;
A
#
# COMPACT_ATOMS: atom_id res chain seq x y z
N MET A 1 -35.16 -3.69 -7.01
CA MET A 1 -34.03 -3.85 -6.08
C MET A 1 -33.12 -4.93 -6.60
N ASN A 2 -31.83 -4.62 -6.90
CA ASN A 2 -30.87 -5.67 -7.28
C ASN A 2 -30.68 -6.59 -6.07
N LYS A 3 -30.81 -7.92 -6.27
CA LYS A 3 -30.56 -8.92 -5.25
C LYS A 3 -29.21 -8.64 -4.58
N ILE A 4 -29.17 -8.48 -3.26
CA ILE A 4 -27.96 -8.38 -2.46
C ILE A 4 -27.15 -9.63 -2.76
N GLN A 5 -25.91 -9.45 -3.23
CA GLN A 5 -25.04 -10.58 -3.54
C GLN A 5 -24.62 -11.29 -2.26
N SER A 6 -24.36 -12.60 -2.33
CA SER A 6 -23.92 -13.34 -1.16
C SER A 6 -22.61 -12.76 -0.59
N VAL A 7 -22.47 -12.71 0.72
CA VAL A 7 -21.27 -12.23 1.41
C VAL A 7 -20.00 -12.94 0.91
N LYS A 8 -20.10 -14.24 0.64
CA LYS A 8 -18.99 -15.04 0.08
C LYS A 8 -18.55 -14.52 -1.30
N LYS A 9 -19.52 -14.18 -2.19
CA LYS A 9 -19.20 -13.62 -3.51
C LYS A 9 -18.56 -12.25 -3.41
N ASN A 10 -19.07 -11.38 -2.54
CA ASN A 10 -18.51 -10.06 -2.31
C ASN A 10 -17.08 -10.13 -1.77
N PHE A 11 -16.82 -11.06 -0.85
CA PHE A 11 -15.47 -11.31 -0.34
C PHE A 11 -14.50 -11.75 -1.45
N VAL A 12 -14.88 -12.73 -2.26
CA VAL A 12 -14.05 -13.21 -3.37
C VAL A 12 -13.79 -12.09 -4.38
N MET A 13 -14.80 -11.30 -4.73
CA MET A 13 -14.63 -10.17 -5.65
C MET A 13 -13.70 -9.09 -5.11
N ASN A 14 -13.83 -8.74 -3.83
CA ASN A 14 -12.93 -7.78 -3.20
C ASN A 14 -11.48 -8.31 -3.12
N PHE A 15 -11.31 -9.61 -2.85
CA PHE A 15 -10.01 -10.27 -2.86
C PHE A 15 -9.36 -10.20 -4.26
N ILE A 16 -10.11 -10.54 -5.33
CA ILE A 16 -9.63 -10.45 -6.71
C ILE A 16 -9.23 -9.00 -7.07
N LEU A 17 -10.04 -8.01 -6.65
CA LEU A 17 -9.73 -6.60 -6.87
C LEU A 17 -8.42 -6.21 -6.17
N THR A 18 -8.25 -6.63 -4.93
CA THR A 18 -7.04 -6.36 -4.15
C THR A 18 -5.82 -7.03 -4.79
N ALA A 19 -5.93 -8.30 -5.19
CA ALA A 19 -4.86 -9.00 -5.90
C ALA A 19 -4.48 -8.30 -7.21
N ALA A 20 -5.47 -7.85 -7.99
CA ALA A 20 -5.23 -7.10 -9.23
C ALA A 20 -4.48 -5.78 -9.00
N ASN A 21 -4.68 -5.12 -7.84
CA ASN A 21 -3.95 -3.91 -7.49
C ASN A 21 -2.45 -4.16 -7.23
N PHE A 22 -2.07 -5.36 -6.79
CA PHE A 22 -0.67 -5.75 -6.61
C PHE A 22 -0.06 -6.31 -7.90
N ILE A 23 -0.81 -7.13 -8.64
CA ILE A 23 -0.31 -7.77 -9.86
C ILE A 23 -0.04 -6.73 -10.96
N PHE A 24 -0.88 -5.70 -11.06
CA PHE A 24 -0.74 -4.67 -12.09
C PHE A 24 0.65 -3.99 -12.08
N PRO A 25 1.15 -3.45 -10.94
CA PRO A 25 2.51 -2.89 -10.89
C PRO A 25 3.61 -3.92 -11.14
N ILE A 26 3.45 -5.17 -10.71
CA ILE A 26 4.44 -6.24 -10.94
C ILE A 26 4.65 -6.48 -12.44
N VAL A 27 3.57 -6.44 -13.22
CA VAL A 27 3.64 -6.65 -14.67
C VAL A 27 4.12 -5.40 -15.41
N THR A 28 3.63 -4.22 -15.01
CA THR A 28 3.87 -2.98 -15.76
C THR A 28 5.22 -2.34 -15.43
N PHE A 29 5.65 -2.40 -14.18
CA PHE A 29 6.85 -1.69 -13.73
C PHE A 29 8.13 -2.17 -14.41
N PRO A 30 8.41 -3.49 -14.55
CA PRO A 30 9.60 -3.96 -15.24
C PRO A 30 9.70 -3.54 -16.70
N TYR A 31 8.57 -3.42 -17.38
CA TYR A 31 8.53 -2.94 -18.76
C TYR A 31 8.81 -1.44 -18.83
N VAL A 32 8.04 -0.67 -18.07
CA VAL A 32 8.08 0.80 -18.11
C VAL A 32 9.41 1.35 -17.61
N SER A 33 9.97 0.78 -16.53
CA SER A 33 11.23 1.25 -15.95
C SER A 33 12.42 1.11 -16.91
N ARG A 34 12.44 0.06 -17.75
CA ARG A 34 13.50 -0.12 -18.76
C ARG A 34 13.43 0.87 -19.91
N ILE A 35 12.24 1.37 -20.22
CA ILE A 35 12.03 2.32 -21.33
C ILE A 35 12.18 3.76 -20.85
N LEU A 36 11.48 4.13 -19.79
CA LEU A 36 11.45 5.50 -19.28
C LEU A 36 12.65 5.84 -18.41
N LEU A 37 13.41 4.81 -17.95
CA LEU A 37 14.54 4.94 -17.04
C LEU A 37 14.13 5.57 -15.69
N ALA A 38 15.13 5.86 -14.84
CA ALA A 38 14.90 6.44 -13.52
C ALA A 38 14.32 7.86 -13.62
N GLU A 39 14.81 8.67 -14.53
CA GLU A 39 14.33 10.04 -14.72
C GLU A 39 12.84 10.10 -15.08
N GLY A 40 12.41 9.39 -16.13
CA GLY A 40 11.01 9.42 -16.58
C GLY A 40 10.05 8.84 -15.54
N THR A 41 10.44 7.74 -14.87
CA THR A 41 9.64 7.17 -13.77
C THR A 41 9.60 8.08 -12.55
N GLY A 42 10.67 8.82 -12.28
CA GLY A 42 10.76 9.80 -11.20
C GLY A 42 9.84 10.99 -11.41
N LYS A 43 9.85 11.59 -12.62
CA LYS A 43 8.93 12.68 -13.02
C LYS A 43 7.46 12.29 -12.77
N VAL A 44 7.07 11.09 -13.21
CA VAL A 44 5.70 10.60 -13.02
C VAL A 44 5.40 10.34 -11.55
N ALA A 45 6.34 9.80 -10.78
CA ALA A 45 6.16 9.56 -9.35
C ALA A 45 6.01 10.88 -8.58
N PHE A 46 6.84 11.88 -8.84
CA PHE A 46 6.74 13.22 -8.25
C PHE A 46 5.39 13.87 -8.56
N ALA A 47 5.01 13.95 -9.84
CA ALA A 47 3.74 14.53 -10.24
C ALA A 47 2.52 13.83 -9.61
N THR A 48 2.56 12.50 -9.54
CA THR A 48 1.51 11.71 -8.89
C THR A 48 1.44 11.97 -7.39
N SER A 49 2.58 12.12 -6.72
CA SER A 49 2.64 12.41 -5.28
C SER A 49 2.08 13.80 -4.96
N ILE A 50 2.42 14.82 -5.75
CA ILE A 50 1.81 16.15 -5.65
C ILE A 50 0.29 16.08 -5.85
N ALA A 51 -0.17 15.42 -6.93
CA ALA A 51 -1.60 15.27 -7.19
C ALA A 51 -2.32 14.50 -6.07
N SER A 52 -1.64 13.59 -5.37
CA SER A 52 -2.20 12.84 -4.24
C SER A 52 -2.54 13.73 -3.04
N TYR A 53 -1.74 14.77 -2.75
CA TYR A 53 -2.07 15.73 -1.69
C TYR A 53 -3.35 16.51 -2.02
N PHE A 54 -3.47 17.01 -3.25
CA PHE A 54 -4.68 17.72 -3.66
C PHE A 54 -5.89 16.79 -3.79
N SER A 55 -5.68 15.54 -4.23
CA SER A 55 -6.73 14.51 -4.23
C SER A 55 -7.22 14.18 -2.82
N MET A 56 -6.35 14.18 -1.82
CA MET A 56 -6.71 13.99 -0.42
C MET A 56 -7.63 15.11 0.07
N VAL A 57 -7.28 16.37 -0.24
CA VAL A 57 -8.13 17.53 0.09
C VAL A 57 -9.47 17.44 -0.64
N ALA A 58 -9.46 17.13 -1.94
CA ALA A 58 -10.65 16.95 -2.75
C ALA A 58 -11.58 15.86 -2.19
N ALA A 59 -11.04 14.71 -1.82
CA ALA A 59 -11.81 13.56 -1.36
C ALA A 59 -12.39 13.72 0.05
N LEU A 60 -11.83 14.58 0.92
CA LEU A 60 -12.27 14.83 2.32
C LEU A 60 -12.57 13.54 3.11
N LEU A 61 -12.03 12.41 2.72
CA LEU A 61 -12.36 11.04 3.17
C LEU A 61 -13.87 10.69 3.08
N ILE A 62 -14.59 11.29 2.15
CA ILE A 62 -16.00 10.97 1.87
C ILE A 62 -16.20 9.47 1.62
N LYS A 63 -15.16 8.77 1.10
CA LYS A 63 -15.21 7.33 0.88
C LYS A 63 -15.62 6.57 2.15
N THR A 64 -14.93 6.75 3.25
CA THR A 64 -15.19 6.00 4.50
C THR A 64 -16.51 6.42 5.14
N TYR A 65 -16.77 7.72 5.20
CA TYR A 65 -18.02 8.26 5.72
C TYR A 65 -19.21 7.84 4.86
N GLY A 66 -19.13 7.99 3.54
CA GLY A 66 -20.20 7.67 2.59
C GLY A 66 -20.61 6.20 2.62
N ILE A 67 -19.66 5.26 2.74
CA ILE A 67 -19.99 3.85 2.92
C ILE A 67 -20.88 3.66 4.15
N ARG A 68 -20.49 4.21 5.30
CA ARG A 68 -21.24 4.06 6.55
C ARG A 68 -22.60 4.77 6.52
N ALA A 69 -22.63 6.00 5.99
CA ALA A 69 -23.86 6.78 5.89
C ALA A 69 -24.88 6.12 4.98
N CYS A 70 -24.47 5.72 3.76
CA CYS A 70 -25.38 5.11 2.79
C CYS A 70 -25.78 3.67 3.15
N ALA A 71 -24.90 2.88 3.76
CA ALA A 71 -25.24 1.52 4.17
C ALA A 71 -26.36 1.49 5.22
N ARG A 72 -26.41 2.49 6.12
CA ARG A 72 -27.47 2.58 7.16
C ARG A 72 -28.86 2.90 6.62
N ILE A 73 -28.92 3.53 5.46
CA ILE A 73 -30.18 4.05 4.87
C ILE A 73 -30.45 3.43 3.51
N ARG A 74 -29.76 2.36 3.15
CA ARG A 74 -29.82 1.76 1.80
C ARG A 74 -31.21 1.29 1.36
N ASP A 75 -32.08 0.98 2.32
CA ASP A 75 -33.44 0.49 2.06
C ASP A 75 -34.45 1.63 1.88
N ASP A 76 -34.09 2.87 2.29
CA ASP A 76 -34.90 4.10 2.13
C ASP A 76 -34.36 4.91 0.94
N LYS A 77 -35.05 4.81 -0.20
CA LYS A 77 -34.62 5.46 -1.45
C LYS A 77 -34.53 6.97 -1.36
N ASP A 78 -35.47 7.62 -0.65
CA ASP A 78 -35.52 9.07 -0.59
C ASP A 78 -34.37 9.62 0.26
N LYS A 79 -34.16 9.02 1.42
CA LYS A 79 -32.99 9.37 2.26
C LYS A 79 -31.67 9.05 1.55
N LEU A 80 -31.58 7.92 0.83
CA LEU A 80 -30.39 7.57 0.06
C LEU A 80 -30.12 8.61 -1.03
N ASN A 81 -31.13 8.97 -1.83
CA ASN A 81 -31.02 9.99 -2.87
C ASN A 81 -30.54 11.32 -2.30
N LYS A 82 -31.14 11.80 -1.20
CA LYS A 82 -30.74 13.02 -0.51
C LYS A 82 -29.29 12.97 -0.04
N THR A 83 -28.92 11.94 0.70
CA THR A 83 -27.57 11.80 1.26
C THR A 83 -26.51 11.70 0.16
N VAL A 84 -26.77 10.97 -0.93
CA VAL A 84 -25.83 10.86 -2.05
C VAL A 84 -25.67 12.20 -2.77
N GLN A 85 -26.75 12.95 -2.98
CA GLN A 85 -26.68 14.29 -3.58
C GLN A 85 -25.88 15.25 -2.68
N GLU A 86 -26.15 15.27 -1.37
CA GLU A 86 -25.41 16.09 -0.39
C GLU A 86 -23.91 15.78 -0.41
N LEU A 87 -23.54 14.50 -0.36
CA LEU A 87 -22.13 14.08 -0.39
C LEU A 87 -21.46 14.39 -1.74
N LEU A 88 -22.17 14.26 -2.85
CA LEU A 88 -21.64 14.64 -4.17
C LEU A 88 -21.40 16.15 -4.26
N ILE A 89 -22.32 16.97 -3.78
CA ILE A 89 -22.16 18.43 -3.79
C ILE A 89 -20.95 18.82 -2.93
N ILE A 90 -20.81 18.28 -1.73
CA ILE A 90 -19.63 18.52 -0.86
C ILE A 90 -18.35 18.10 -1.57
N HIS A 91 -18.33 16.91 -2.20
CA HIS A 91 -17.16 16.38 -2.91
C HIS A 91 -16.81 17.26 -4.12
N MET A 92 -17.79 17.67 -4.92
CA MET A 92 -17.56 18.55 -6.08
C MET A 92 -17.02 19.91 -5.65
N SER A 93 -17.59 20.52 -4.59
CA SER A 93 -17.12 21.81 -4.06
C SER A 93 -15.68 21.72 -3.56
N ALA A 94 -15.36 20.70 -2.75
CA ALA A 94 -14.00 20.48 -2.27
C ALA A 94 -13.01 20.21 -3.41
N THR A 95 -13.41 19.44 -4.43
CA THR A 95 -12.59 19.18 -5.61
C THR A 95 -12.35 20.44 -6.42
N SER A 96 -13.35 21.28 -6.63
CA SER A 96 -13.19 22.55 -7.33
C SER A 96 -12.18 23.45 -6.62
N ILE A 97 -12.29 23.57 -5.30
CA ILE A 97 -11.34 24.33 -4.48
C ILE A 97 -9.93 23.71 -4.61
N ALA A 98 -9.80 22.40 -4.46
CA ALA A 98 -8.50 21.71 -4.57
C ALA A 98 -7.86 21.89 -5.97
N LEU A 99 -8.67 21.84 -7.04
CA LEU A 99 -8.17 22.07 -8.41
C LEU A 99 -7.71 23.51 -8.61
N VAL A 100 -8.41 24.52 -8.10
CA VAL A 100 -7.97 25.92 -8.18
C VAL A 100 -6.59 26.07 -7.53
N PHE A 101 -6.41 25.58 -6.31
CA PHE A 101 -5.11 25.63 -5.63
C PHE A 101 -4.04 24.80 -6.34
N TYR A 102 -4.41 23.64 -6.91
CA TYR A 102 -3.50 22.84 -7.72
C TYR A 102 -3.00 23.59 -8.94
N PHE A 103 -3.89 24.21 -9.70
CA PHE A 103 -3.49 25.02 -10.87
C PHE A 103 -2.65 26.24 -10.46
N ILE A 104 -3.03 26.94 -9.40
CA ILE A 104 -2.21 28.05 -8.87
C ILE A 104 -0.81 27.54 -8.54
N SER A 105 -0.68 26.38 -7.86
CA SER A 105 0.63 25.82 -7.49
C SER A 105 1.49 25.46 -8.71
N ILE A 106 0.90 24.92 -9.78
CA ILE A 106 1.63 24.60 -11.02
C ILE A 106 2.27 25.86 -11.63
N PHE A 107 1.56 26.98 -11.62
CA PHE A 107 2.05 28.21 -12.26
C PHE A 107 2.95 29.04 -11.34
N MET A 108 2.83 28.90 -10.01
CA MET A 108 3.61 29.67 -9.04
C MET A 108 4.93 28.97 -8.62
N VAL A 109 5.00 27.64 -8.70
CA VAL A 109 6.15 26.87 -8.23
C VAL A 109 6.99 26.44 -9.44
N PRO A 110 8.25 26.92 -9.58
CA PRO A 110 9.09 26.65 -10.75
C PRO A 110 9.30 25.15 -11.02
N GLU A 111 9.47 24.34 -9.98
CA GLU A 111 9.67 22.90 -10.09
C GLU A 111 8.45 22.19 -10.69
N LEU A 112 7.25 22.64 -10.37
CA LEU A 112 6.00 22.10 -10.93
C LEU A 112 5.77 22.60 -12.35
N TYR A 113 6.18 23.84 -12.64
CA TYR A 113 6.03 24.42 -13.96
C TYR A 113 6.91 23.75 -15.01
N LYS A 114 8.10 23.25 -14.65
CA LYS A 114 8.99 22.50 -15.55
C LYS A 114 8.27 21.34 -16.22
N GLU A 115 7.45 20.60 -15.46
CA GLU A 115 6.69 19.44 -15.93
C GLU A 115 5.18 19.75 -16.03
N LYS A 116 4.83 20.99 -16.46
CA LYS A 116 3.45 21.49 -16.52
C LYS A 116 2.49 20.56 -17.27
N THR A 117 2.92 19.96 -18.38
CA THR A 117 2.07 19.05 -19.16
C THR A 117 1.70 17.81 -18.36
N LEU A 118 2.67 17.21 -17.68
CA LEU A 118 2.44 16.05 -16.82
C LEU A 118 1.56 16.41 -15.60
N MET A 119 1.79 17.59 -15.01
CA MET A 119 0.95 18.11 -13.91
C MET A 119 -0.49 18.36 -14.39
N LEU A 120 -0.69 18.99 -15.55
CA LEU A 120 -2.03 19.18 -16.10
C LEU A 120 -2.76 17.86 -16.36
N ILE A 121 -2.07 16.84 -16.87
CA ILE A 121 -2.66 15.50 -17.02
C ILE A 121 -3.02 14.90 -15.64
N ASN A 122 -2.17 15.07 -14.63
CA ASN A 122 -2.46 14.59 -13.29
C ASN A 122 -3.68 15.27 -12.64
N SER A 123 -4.08 16.49 -13.05
CA SER A 123 -5.32 17.12 -12.59
C SER A 123 -6.56 16.28 -12.91
N LEU A 124 -6.51 15.47 -13.97
CA LEU A 124 -7.59 14.53 -14.31
C LEU A 124 -7.80 13.48 -13.23
N SER A 125 -6.76 13.07 -12.50
CA SER A 125 -6.89 12.13 -11.39
C SER A 125 -7.72 12.73 -10.24
N ILE A 126 -7.52 14.03 -9.96
CA ILE A 126 -8.26 14.78 -8.94
C ILE A 126 -9.73 14.92 -9.38
N LEU A 127 -9.94 15.35 -10.62
CA LEU A 127 -11.28 15.53 -11.19
C LEU A 127 -12.06 14.22 -11.27
N LEU A 128 -11.46 13.16 -11.82
CA LEU A 128 -12.13 11.88 -12.01
C LEU A 128 -12.46 11.18 -10.67
N ASN A 129 -11.78 11.54 -9.58
CA ASN A 129 -12.06 10.96 -8.26
C ASN A 129 -13.48 11.27 -7.78
N VAL A 130 -14.01 12.47 -8.10
CA VAL A 130 -15.41 12.85 -7.78
C VAL A 130 -16.41 11.90 -8.42
N PHE A 131 -16.17 11.54 -9.68
CA PHE A 131 -17.07 10.65 -10.44
C PHE A 131 -16.95 9.19 -9.98
N GLY A 132 -15.96 8.88 -9.14
CA GLY A 132 -15.69 7.53 -8.67
C GLY A 132 -16.86 6.89 -7.93
N VAL A 133 -17.49 7.63 -7.00
CA VAL A 133 -18.60 7.18 -6.13
C VAL A 133 -18.52 5.72 -5.69
N ASN A 134 -17.30 5.18 -5.61
CA ASN A 134 -17.05 3.79 -5.22
C ASN A 134 -17.63 3.47 -3.84
N TRP A 135 -17.70 4.48 -2.96
CA TRP A 135 -18.29 4.35 -1.64
C TRP A 135 -19.79 3.98 -1.68
N LEU A 136 -20.56 4.48 -2.66
CA LEU A 136 -21.95 4.11 -2.83
C LEU A 136 -22.08 2.65 -3.28
N TYR A 137 -21.30 2.23 -4.28
CA TYR A 137 -21.33 0.84 -4.77
C TYR A 137 -20.89 -0.16 -3.68
N GLN A 138 -19.95 0.23 -2.81
CA GLN A 138 -19.54 -0.56 -1.64
C GLN A 138 -20.66 -0.61 -0.58
N ALA A 139 -21.33 0.52 -0.29
CA ALA A 139 -22.47 0.56 0.62
C ALA A 139 -23.65 -0.31 0.15
N LEU A 140 -23.84 -0.41 -1.18
CA LEU A 140 -24.83 -1.27 -1.81
C LEU A 140 -24.34 -2.68 -2.10
N GLU A 141 -23.15 -3.06 -1.60
CA GLU A 141 -22.55 -4.39 -1.75
C GLU A 141 -22.37 -4.86 -3.21
N GLN A 142 -22.13 -3.93 -4.15
CA GLN A 142 -21.96 -4.23 -5.57
C GLN A 142 -20.48 -4.48 -5.94
N TYR A 143 -19.78 -5.30 -5.18
CA TYR A 143 -18.34 -5.58 -5.37
C TYR A 143 -18.02 -6.22 -6.72
N SER A 144 -18.87 -7.07 -7.25
CA SER A 144 -18.65 -7.67 -8.58
C SER A 144 -18.53 -6.60 -9.66
N TYR A 145 -19.39 -5.58 -9.65
CA TYR A 145 -19.32 -4.48 -10.62
C TYR A 145 -18.01 -3.69 -10.49
N ILE A 146 -17.63 -3.34 -9.26
CA ILE A 146 -16.38 -2.61 -9.00
C ILE A 146 -15.19 -3.41 -9.53
N THR A 147 -15.16 -4.72 -9.26
CA THR A 147 -14.04 -5.61 -9.61
C THR A 147 -13.90 -5.78 -11.11
N TYR A 148 -14.97 -6.19 -11.80
CA TYR A 148 -14.90 -6.41 -13.26
C TYR A 148 -14.49 -5.15 -14.01
N ARG A 149 -15.09 -4.01 -13.66
CA ARG A 149 -14.75 -2.73 -14.26
C ARG A 149 -13.29 -2.36 -14.02
N SER A 150 -12.81 -2.44 -12.76
CA SER A 150 -11.42 -2.07 -12.43
C SER A 150 -10.41 -2.97 -13.16
N ILE A 151 -10.67 -4.26 -13.24
CA ILE A 151 -9.81 -5.21 -13.97
C ILE A 151 -9.79 -4.88 -15.46
N PHE A 152 -10.95 -4.59 -16.06
CA PHE A 152 -11.02 -4.21 -17.47
C PHE A 152 -10.11 -3.02 -17.78
N PHE A 153 -10.20 -1.92 -16.99
CA PHE A 153 -9.37 -0.75 -17.20
C PHE A 153 -7.88 -1.02 -16.97
N LYS A 154 -7.54 -1.89 -16.03
CA LYS A 154 -6.13 -2.31 -15.80
C LYS A 154 -5.59 -3.13 -16.98
N ILE A 155 -6.34 -4.08 -17.49
CA ILE A 155 -5.93 -4.86 -18.66
C ILE A 155 -5.77 -3.95 -19.88
N MET A 156 -6.74 -3.06 -20.12
CA MET A 156 -6.65 -2.08 -21.20
C MET A 156 -5.43 -1.18 -21.06
N SER A 157 -5.12 -0.75 -19.84
CA SER A 157 -3.93 0.06 -19.57
C SER A 157 -2.62 -0.69 -19.86
N ILE A 158 -2.54 -1.99 -19.55
CA ILE A 158 -1.38 -2.82 -19.93
C ILE A 158 -1.23 -2.83 -21.45
N ILE A 159 -2.32 -3.06 -22.17
CA ILE A 159 -2.31 -3.05 -23.65
C ILE A 159 -1.84 -1.69 -24.16
N LEU A 160 -2.41 -0.58 -23.66
CA LEU A 160 -2.01 0.77 -24.06
C LEU A 160 -0.54 1.06 -23.75
N MET A 161 -0.01 0.56 -22.60
CA MET A 161 1.42 0.71 -22.30
C MET A 161 2.31 0.05 -23.35
N PHE A 162 1.99 -1.17 -23.76
CA PHE A 162 2.78 -1.86 -24.79
C PHE A 162 2.65 -1.22 -26.16
N PHE A 163 1.54 -0.53 -26.46
CA PHE A 163 1.34 0.13 -27.75
C PHE A 163 1.94 1.54 -27.82
N PHE A 164 2.07 2.26 -26.72
CA PHE A 164 2.42 3.69 -26.73
C PHE A 164 3.71 4.03 -25.99
N ILE A 165 4.29 3.13 -25.20
CA ILE A 165 5.49 3.42 -24.42
C ILE A 165 6.67 2.69 -25.06
N HIS A 166 7.51 3.43 -25.81
CA HIS A 166 8.66 2.87 -26.52
C HIS A 166 9.95 3.66 -26.32
N GLN A 167 9.86 4.91 -25.87
CA GLN A 167 11.01 5.81 -25.72
C GLN A 167 10.92 6.63 -24.43
N LYS A 168 12.04 7.20 -24.00
CA LYS A 168 12.15 7.97 -22.74
C LYS A 168 11.17 9.14 -22.65
N SER A 169 10.88 9.81 -23.78
CA SER A 169 9.94 10.93 -23.86
C SER A 169 8.48 10.54 -23.57
N ASP A 170 8.13 9.26 -23.60
CA ASP A 170 6.75 8.80 -23.44
C ASP A 170 6.28 8.79 -21.97
N TYR A 171 7.07 9.38 -21.05
CA TYR A 171 6.71 9.46 -19.63
C TYR A 171 5.39 10.24 -19.39
N ILE A 172 5.08 11.23 -20.23
CA ILE A 172 3.82 11.97 -20.19
C ILE A 172 2.65 11.03 -20.53
N MET A 173 2.79 10.23 -21.60
CA MET A 173 1.79 9.24 -21.99
C MET A 173 1.62 8.18 -20.90
N TYR A 174 2.72 7.73 -20.30
CA TYR A 174 2.67 6.79 -19.17
C TYR A 174 1.90 7.36 -17.97
N GLY A 175 2.12 8.66 -17.65
CA GLY A 175 1.33 9.36 -16.64
C GLY A 175 -0.17 9.31 -16.95
N GLY A 176 -0.56 9.60 -18.20
CA GLY A 176 -1.95 9.52 -18.67
C GLY A 176 -2.54 8.09 -18.56
N ILE A 177 -1.78 7.08 -19.00
CA ILE A 177 -2.22 5.67 -18.93
C ILE A 177 -2.37 5.20 -17.49
N THR A 178 -1.51 5.64 -16.57
CA THR A 178 -1.66 5.29 -15.14
C THR A 178 -2.92 5.91 -14.52
N ILE A 179 -3.26 7.14 -14.91
CA ILE A 179 -4.52 7.78 -14.49
C ILE A 179 -5.71 7.03 -15.09
N PHE A 180 -5.65 6.63 -16.36
CA PHE A 180 -6.68 5.83 -17.00
C PHE A 180 -6.87 4.48 -16.29
N ALA A 181 -5.78 3.79 -15.89
CA ALA A 181 -5.84 2.54 -15.13
C ALA A 181 -6.56 2.68 -13.78
N ASN A 182 -6.32 3.78 -13.07
CA ASN A 182 -6.78 3.98 -11.71
C ASN A 182 -8.11 4.73 -11.61
N ALA A 183 -8.31 5.74 -12.46
CA ALA A 183 -9.43 6.66 -12.39
C ALA A 183 -10.37 6.62 -13.61
N GLY A 184 -9.94 6.10 -14.76
CA GLY A 184 -10.75 6.06 -15.99
C GLY A 184 -12.08 5.34 -15.79
N SER A 185 -12.08 4.28 -15.00
CA SER A 185 -13.29 3.54 -14.65
C SER A 185 -14.32 4.38 -13.86
N ASN A 186 -13.95 5.51 -13.28
CA ASN A 186 -14.84 6.35 -12.49
C ASN A 186 -15.92 7.02 -13.35
N ILE A 187 -15.61 7.29 -14.62
CA ILE A 187 -16.61 7.82 -15.57
C ILE A 187 -17.79 6.84 -15.71
N MET A 188 -17.50 5.54 -15.85
CA MET A 188 -18.55 4.52 -15.93
C MET A 188 -19.41 4.47 -14.65
N ASN A 189 -18.80 4.72 -13.49
CA ASN A 189 -19.55 4.82 -12.24
C ASN A 189 -20.58 5.95 -12.28
N PHE A 190 -20.14 7.11 -12.73
CA PHE A 190 -21.02 8.28 -12.78
C PHE A 190 -22.17 8.09 -13.76
N VAL A 191 -21.91 7.52 -14.94
CA VAL A 191 -22.96 7.18 -15.90
C VAL A 191 -23.98 6.22 -15.30
N ARG A 192 -23.50 5.17 -14.61
CA ARG A 192 -24.39 4.19 -13.97
C ARG A 192 -25.11 4.74 -12.74
N LEU A 193 -24.55 5.76 -12.08
CA LEU A 193 -25.14 6.38 -10.91
C LEU A 193 -26.58 6.83 -11.13
N ARG A 194 -26.90 7.34 -12.35
CA ARG A 194 -28.26 7.74 -12.76
C ARG A 194 -29.29 6.61 -12.68
N LYS A 195 -28.84 5.34 -12.69
CA LYS A 195 -29.74 4.18 -12.53
C LYS A 195 -29.95 3.79 -11.06
N LEU A 196 -29.13 4.30 -10.15
CA LEU A 196 -29.17 3.95 -8.73
C LEU A 196 -29.87 5.02 -7.90
N ILE A 197 -29.68 6.28 -8.24
CA ILE A 197 -30.25 7.44 -7.52
C ILE A 197 -30.98 8.37 -8.49
N SER A 198 -31.96 9.10 -7.93
CA SER A 198 -32.61 10.20 -8.61
C SER A 198 -31.84 11.50 -8.39
N PHE A 199 -31.64 12.29 -9.45
CA PHE A 199 -31.08 13.65 -9.40
C PHE A 199 -32.15 14.74 -9.30
N LYS A 200 -33.40 14.36 -9.06
CA LYS A 200 -34.46 15.36 -8.80
C LYS A 200 -34.07 16.18 -7.56
N LYS A 201 -34.26 17.48 -7.64
CA LYS A 201 -33.99 18.41 -6.54
C LYS A 201 -34.76 17.96 -5.29
N VAL A 202 -34.07 17.90 -4.15
CA VAL A 202 -34.65 17.60 -2.85
C VAL A 202 -35.13 18.92 -2.23
N GLU A 203 -36.24 18.91 -1.50
CA GLU A 203 -36.83 20.09 -0.89
C GLU A 203 -35.86 20.83 0.05
N SER A 204 -35.03 20.10 0.79
CA SER A 204 -34.05 20.71 1.71
C SER A 204 -32.78 19.89 1.78
N TYR A 205 -31.62 20.54 1.72
CA TYR A 205 -30.30 19.95 1.96
C TYR A 205 -29.79 20.31 3.36
N ASN A 206 -29.09 19.38 4.02
CA ASN A 206 -28.47 19.60 5.31
C ASN A 206 -26.99 19.16 5.29
N PHE A 207 -26.13 20.00 4.75
CA PHE A 207 -24.71 19.70 4.60
C PHE A 207 -23.96 19.60 5.96
N LEU A 208 -24.40 20.36 6.98
CA LEU A 208 -23.72 20.43 8.28
C LEU A 208 -23.70 19.09 9.01
N VAL A 209 -24.71 18.24 8.82
CA VAL A 209 -24.75 16.89 9.40
C VAL A 209 -23.59 16.02 8.90
N HIS A 210 -23.13 16.26 7.68
CA HIS A 210 -22.04 15.48 7.05
C HIS A 210 -20.66 16.08 7.32
N ILE A 211 -20.54 17.42 7.40
CA ILE A 211 -19.24 18.10 7.50
C ILE A 211 -18.48 17.68 8.76
N ARG A 212 -19.14 17.70 9.93
CA ARG A 212 -18.46 17.39 11.20
C ARG A 212 -17.86 15.98 11.24
N PRO A 213 -18.58 14.89 10.89
CA PRO A 213 -17.98 13.55 10.79
C PRO A 213 -16.89 13.45 9.72
N ILE A 214 -17.10 14.12 8.56
CA ILE A 214 -16.13 14.12 7.46
C ILE A 214 -14.78 14.71 7.92
N LEU A 215 -14.78 15.82 8.65
CA LEU A 215 -13.56 16.47 9.14
C LEU A 215 -12.77 15.58 10.10
N VAL A 216 -13.43 14.77 10.93
CA VAL A 216 -12.75 13.81 11.81
C VAL A 216 -12.00 12.75 11.00
N PHE A 217 -12.64 12.18 9.96
CA PHE A 217 -11.97 11.23 9.07
C PHE A 217 -10.89 11.90 8.20
N PHE A 218 -11.10 13.16 7.81
CA PHE A 218 -10.14 13.92 7.03
C PHE A 218 -8.80 14.09 7.75
N ALA A 219 -8.80 14.43 9.04
CA ALA A 219 -7.59 14.54 9.84
C ALA A 219 -6.76 13.25 9.81
N GLN A 220 -7.41 12.07 9.86
CA GLN A 220 -6.73 10.78 9.71
C GLN A 220 -6.14 10.60 8.31
N SER A 221 -6.86 11.02 7.27
CA SER A 221 -6.38 10.93 5.89
C SER A 221 -5.16 11.81 5.65
N VAL A 222 -5.15 13.01 6.22
CA VAL A 222 -4.01 13.92 6.14
C VAL A 222 -2.76 13.24 6.69
N ALA A 223 -2.84 12.69 7.90
CA ALA A 223 -1.70 12.01 8.50
C ALA A 223 -1.14 10.88 7.61
N ILE A 224 -2.03 10.02 7.07
CA ILE A 224 -1.62 8.91 6.22
C ILE A 224 -1.03 9.40 4.89
N THR A 225 -1.68 10.36 4.21
CA THR A 225 -1.23 10.81 2.88
C THR A 225 0.08 11.59 2.99
N VAL A 226 0.23 12.43 4.02
CA VAL A 226 1.50 13.12 4.28
C VAL A 226 2.60 12.09 4.50
N TYR A 227 2.39 11.16 5.41
CA TYR A 227 3.38 10.12 5.74
C TYR A 227 3.79 9.27 4.52
N THR A 228 2.87 8.93 3.64
CA THR A 228 3.16 8.04 2.50
C THR A 228 3.76 8.72 1.28
N ASN A 229 3.64 10.04 1.14
CA ASN A 229 4.13 10.77 -0.04
C ASN A 229 5.23 11.80 0.26
N LEU A 230 5.51 12.04 1.55
CA LEU A 230 6.45 13.08 2.00
C LEU A 230 7.83 12.90 1.36
N ASP A 231 8.38 11.71 1.43
CA ASP A 231 9.71 11.38 0.89
C ASP A 231 9.84 11.73 -0.59
N THR A 232 8.86 11.27 -1.40
CA THR A 232 8.85 11.49 -2.85
C THR A 232 8.74 12.97 -3.18
N VAL A 233 7.94 13.72 -2.43
CA VAL A 233 7.76 15.16 -2.62
C VAL A 233 9.01 15.92 -2.19
N MET A 234 9.59 15.60 -1.04
CA MET A 234 10.84 16.22 -0.59
C MET A 234 11.98 15.93 -1.56
N LEU A 235 12.12 14.69 -2.05
CA LEU A 235 13.11 14.36 -3.08
C LEU A 235 12.93 15.18 -4.35
N GLY A 236 11.70 15.33 -4.85
CA GLY A 236 11.43 16.08 -6.06
C GLY A 236 11.71 17.59 -5.95
N PHE A 237 11.63 18.17 -4.74
CA PHE A 237 12.00 19.56 -4.49
C PHE A 237 13.49 19.76 -4.15
N MET A 238 14.15 18.77 -3.54
CA MET A 238 15.50 18.91 -2.99
C MET A 238 16.57 18.25 -3.85
N GLN A 239 16.17 17.35 -4.77
CA GLN A 239 17.07 16.53 -5.59
C GLN A 239 16.59 16.44 -7.06
N SER A 240 17.20 15.53 -7.83
CA SER A 240 16.85 15.28 -9.23
C SER A 240 15.70 14.28 -9.38
N ASP A 241 15.05 14.30 -10.56
CA ASP A 241 14.04 13.32 -10.93
C ASP A 241 14.58 11.88 -10.92
N VAL A 242 15.87 11.68 -11.17
CA VAL A 242 16.55 10.38 -11.10
C VAL A 242 16.52 9.82 -9.70
N GLU A 243 16.81 10.64 -8.67
CA GLU A 243 16.74 10.24 -7.27
C GLU A 243 15.30 9.87 -6.85
N VAL A 244 14.31 10.62 -7.32
CA VAL A 244 12.90 10.25 -7.15
C VAL A 244 12.60 8.90 -7.79
N GLY A 245 13.14 8.64 -8.98
CA GLY A 245 13.03 7.37 -9.69
C GLY A 245 13.64 6.21 -8.90
N TYR A 246 14.83 6.40 -8.36
CA TYR A 246 15.51 5.41 -7.53
C TYR A 246 14.73 5.06 -6.27
N TYR A 247 14.28 6.07 -5.55
CA TYR A 247 13.44 5.86 -4.35
C TYR A 247 12.12 5.16 -4.69
N ASN A 248 11.45 5.57 -5.76
CA ASN A 248 10.19 4.98 -6.19
C ASN A 248 10.35 3.50 -6.60
N ALA A 249 11.46 3.12 -7.23
CA ALA A 249 11.77 1.72 -7.55
C ALA A 249 11.91 0.88 -6.26
N ALA A 250 12.68 1.36 -5.29
CA ALA A 250 12.87 0.70 -4.00
C ALA A 250 11.55 0.55 -3.24
N ILE A 251 10.71 1.62 -3.19
CA ILE A 251 9.38 1.60 -2.58
C ILE A 251 8.44 0.59 -3.24
N LYS A 252 8.43 0.50 -4.56
CA LYS A 252 7.58 -0.46 -5.28
C LYS A 252 7.93 -1.90 -4.93
N ILE A 253 9.22 -2.24 -4.92
CA ILE A 253 9.68 -3.57 -4.53
C ILE A 253 9.31 -3.84 -3.06
N LYS A 254 9.62 -2.91 -2.14
CA LYS A 254 9.23 -3.00 -0.73
C LYS A 254 7.73 -3.27 -0.57
N THR A 255 6.88 -2.53 -1.29
CA THR A 255 5.42 -2.64 -1.16
C THR A 255 4.89 -4.01 -1.59
N ILE A 256 5.46 -4.58 -2.66
CA ILE A 256 5.12 -5.94 -3.10
C ILE A 256 5.46 -6.95 -1.99
N LEU A 257 6.67 -6.89 -1.44
CA LEU A 257 7.13 -7.79 -0.39
C LEU A 257 6.32 -7.64 0.91
N LEU A 258 6.04 -6.39 1.29
CA LEU A 258 5.26 -6.07 2.47
C LEU A 258 3.84 -6.62 2.40
N SER A 259 3.23 -6.67 1.22
CA SER A 259 1.88 -7.22 1.04
C SER A 259 1.78 -8.70 1.46
N LEU A 260 2.84 -9.48 1.27
CA LEU A 260 2.92 -10.87 1.72
C LEU A 260 2.94 -10.95 3.24
N VAL A 261 3.73 -10.09 3.88
CA VAL A 261 3.90 -10.07 5.35
C VAL A 261 2.63 -9.62 6.08
N THR A 262 1.93 -8.61 5.54
CA THR A 262 0.75 -8.03 6.19
C THR A 262 -0.56 -8.77 5.89
N SER A 263 -0.55 -9.72 4.95
CA SER A 263 -1.74 -10.45 4.51
C SER A 263 -2.48 -11.17 5.64
N LEU A 264 -1.74 -11.74 6.61
CA LEU A 264 -2.32 -12.47 7.75
C LEU A 264 -3.09 -11.54 8.69
N GLY A 265 -2.64 -10.29 8.86
CA GLY A 265 -3.24 -9.34 9.80
C GLY A 265 -4.70 -9.02 9.49
N THR A 266 -5.03 -8.88 8.22
CA THR A 266 -6.40 -8.58 7.79
C THR A 266 -7.38 -9.73 8.07
N VAL A 267 -6.89 -10.98 8.02
CA VAL A 267 -7.70 -12.19 8.29
C VAL A 267 -7.90 -12.40 9.79
N LEU A 268 -6.91 -12.04 10.62
CA LEU A 268 -6.97 -12.31 12.06
C LEU A 268 -7.70 -11.24 12.87
N LEU A 269 -7.80 -10.01 12.37
CA LEU A 269 -8.42 -8.88 13.08
C LEU A 269 -9.83 -9.17 13.63
N PRO A 270 -10.78 -9.74 12.85
CA PRO A 270 -12.11 -10.05 13.39
C PRO A 270 -12.07 -11.08 14.52
N ARG A 271 -11.20 -12.08 14.40
CA ARG A 271 -11.05 -13.13 15.40
C ARG A 271 -10.43 -12.61 16.70
N LEU A 272 -9.44 -11.74 16.60
CA LEU A 272 -8.82 -11.08 17.76
C LEU A 272 -9.82 -10.18 18.49
N SER A 273 -10.62 -9.41 17.76
CA SER A 273 -11.70 -8.59 18.33
C SER A 273 -12.73 -9.44 19.08
N TYR A 274 -13.09 -10.59 18.51
CA TYR A 274 -14.00 -11.55 19.17
C TYR A 274 -13.41 -12.13 20.46
N CYS A 275 -12.11 -12.50 20.49
CA CYS A 275 -11.44 -12.97 21.69
C CYS A 275 -11.45 -11.91 22.81
N ILE A 276 -11.21 -10.65 22.48
CA ILE A 276 -11.25 -9.54 23.45
C ILE A 276 -12.67 -9.38 24.02
N GLN A 277 -13.70 -9.40 23.16
CA GLN A 277 -15.10 -9.27 23.59
C GLN A 277 -15.53 -10.40 24.54
N ARG A 278 -14.99 -11.61 24.36
CA ARG A 278 -15.25 -12.78 25.22
C ARG A 278 -14.30 -12.91 26.41
N ASN A 279 -13.36 -11.98 26.60
CA ASN A 279 -12.29 -12.09 27.62
C ASN A 279 -11.44 -13.38 27.50
N ASP A 280 -11.35 -13.97 26.31
CA ASP A 280 -10.53 -15.16 26.06
C ASP A 280 -9.06 -14.73 25.82
N LYS A 281 -8.36 -14.49 26.93
CA LYS A 281 -6.96 -14.05 26.93
C LYS A 281 -6.02 -15.10 26.35
N ILE A 282 -6.30 -16.38 26.60
CA ILE A 282 -5.43 -17.48 26.15
C ILE A 282 -5.47 -17.58 24.62
N GLN A 283 -6.67 -17.60 24.02
CA GLN A 283 -6.81 -17.66 22.59
C GLN A 283 -6.24 -16.40 21.92
N PHE A 284 -6.44 -15.21 22.51
CA PHE A 284 -5.85 -13.95 22.05
C PHE A 284 -4.32 -14.02 22.01
N GLN A 285 -3.66 -14.45 23.10
CA GLN A 285 -2.21 -14.59 23.19
C GLN A 285 -1.67 -15.60 22.16
N ASN A 286 -2.35 -16.73 22.00
CA ASN A 286 -1.97 -17.75 21.01
C ASN A 286 -2.04 -17.21 19.58
N LEU A 287 -3.04 -16.40 19.23
CA LEU A 287 -3.15 -15.78 17.92
C LEU A 287 -2.06 -14.74 17.69
N ILE A 288 -1.76 -13.90 18.70
CA ILE A 288 -0.67 -12.91 18.61
C ILE A 288 0.69 -13.61 18.47
N SER A 289 0.96 -14.66 19.26
CA SER A 289 2.20 -15.45 19.12
C SER A 289 2.35 -16.02 17.71
N LYS A 290 1.30 -16.58 17.14
CA LYS A 290 1.29 -17.09 15.76
C LYS A 290 1.54 -15.99 14.74
N SER A 291 0.94 -14.81 14.94
CA SER A 291 1.16 -13.66 14.05
C SER A 291 2.61 -13.19 14.09
N ILE A 292 3.21 -13.07 15.27
CA ILE A 292 4.62 -12.65 15.42
C ILE A 292 5.54 -13.68 14.75
N ARG A 293 5.35 -14.97 15.02
CA ARG A 293 6.12 -16.04 14.37
C ARG A 293 6.00 -15.96 12.83
N PHE A 294 4.79 -15.83 12.31
CA PHE A 294 4.55 -15.69 10.87
C PHE A 294 5.32 -14.51 10.27
N VAL A 295 5.25 -13.33 10.91
CA VAL A 295 6.00 -12.15 10.45
C VAL A 295 7.50 -12.43 10.43
N PHE A 296 8.08 -13.03 11.49
CA PHE A 296 9.49 -13.38 11.50
C PHE A 296 9.85 -14.43 10.44
N ILE A 297 9.03 -15.47 10.27
CA ILE A 297 9.27 -16.54 9.28
C ILE A 297 9.26 -15.99 7.85
N VAL A 298 8.44 -15.00 7.56
CA VAL A 298 8.32 -14.44 6.19
C VAL A 298 9.17 -13.20 6.00
N ALA A 299 9.08 -12.21 6.91
CA ALA A 299 9.73 -10.92 6.72
C ALA A 299 11.24 -10.98 6.89
N LEU A 300 11.76 -11.75 7.86
CA LEU A 300 13.19 -11.77 8.13
C LEU A 300 14.02 -12.34 6.94
N PRO A 301 13.69 -13.53 6.39
CA PRO A 301 14.42 -14.03 5.22
C PRO A 301 14.23 -13.16 3.99
N LEU A 302 13.05 -12.57 3.76
CA LEU A 302 12.84 -11.61 2.68
C LEU A 302 13.75 -10.38 2.86
N THR A 303 13.79 -9.82 4.06
CA THR A 303 14.64 -8.66 4.36
C THR A 303 16.11 -8.96 4.06
N ILE A 304 16.64 -10.08 4.56
CA ILE A 304 18.03 -10.45 4.38
C ILE A 304 18.35 -10.69 2.90
N PHE A 305 17.52 -11.48 2.21
CA PHE A 305 17.71 -11.78 0.78
C PHE A 305 17.75 -10.51 -0.07
N PHE A 306 16.76 -9.61 0.10
CA PHE A 306 16.65 -8.40 -0.71
C PHE A 306 17.65 -7.30 -0.31
N ILE A 307 18.30 -7.38 0.85
CA ILE A 307 19.50 -6.56 1.18
C ILE A 307 20.72 -7.10 0.45
N LEU A 308 20.96 -8.42 0.50
CA LEU A 308 22.14 -9.04 -0.11
C LEU A 308 22.11 -8.92 -1.64
N PHE A 309 20.97 -9.14 -2.26
CA PHE A 309 20.79 -9.14 -3.71
C PHE A 309 19.97 -7.93 -4.21
N ALA A 310 20.16 -6.78 -3.55
CA ALA A 310 19.47 -5.54 -3.91
C ALA A 310 19.78 -5.09 -5.33
N LYS A 311 21.07 -5.14 -5.72
CA LYS A 311 21.54 -4.75 -7.05
C LYS A 311 20.94 -5.64 -8.14
N GLU A 312 21.06 -6.95 -7.99
CA GLU A 312 20.52 -7.93 -8.93
C GLU A 312 19.01 -7.82 -9.06
N THR A 313 18.33 -7.62 -7.94
CA THR A 313 16.87 -7.41 -7.92
C THR A 313 16.46 -6.15 -8.70
N LEU A 314 17.17 -5.04 -8.52
CA LEU A 314 16.90 -3.80 -9.25
C LEU A 314 17.17 -3.97 -10.75
N ILE A 315 18.27 -4.60 -11.14
CA ILE A 315 18.57 -4.87 -12.55
C ILE A 315 17.48 -5.74 -13.18
N VAL A 316 17.04 -6.79 -12.49
CA VAL A 316 16.01 -7.71 -13.00
C VAL A 316 14.63 -7.05 -13.06
N LEU A 317 14.23 -6.28 -12.05
CA LEU A 317 12.89 -5.69 -11.98
C LEU A 317 12.80 -4.30 -12.61
N SER A 318 13.91 -3.54 -12.66
CA SER A 318 13.86 -2.14 -13.08
C SER A 318 14.80 -1.82 -14.24
N GLY A 319 15.87 -2.61 -14.45
CA GLY A 319 16.89 -2.37 -15.46
C GLY A 319 18.18 -1.80 -14.86
N GLU A 320 19.25 -1.75 -15.69
CA GLU A 320 20.58 -1.33 -15.25
C GLU A 320 20.66 0.14 -14.80
N ASP A 321 19.83 1.01 -15.36
CA ASP A 321 19.75 2.43 -15.00
C ASP A 321 19.42 2.65 -13.52
N PHE A 322 18.84 1.63 -12.85
CA PHE A 322 18.46 1.69 -11.43
C PHE A 322 19.51 1.15 -10.46
N ILE A 323 20.73 0.87 -10.92
CA ILE A 323 21.83 0.42 -10.03
C ILE A 323 22.08 1.44 -8.92
N GLY A 324 21.95 2.74 -9.20
CA GLY A 324 22.06 3.81 -8.20
C GLY A 324 21.06 3.72 -7.04
N ALA A 325 19.94 3.01 -7.23
CA ALA A 325 18.96 2.76 -6.19
C ALA A 325 19.35 1.66 -5.18
N THR A 326 20.53 0.99 -5.38
CA THR A 326 20.92 -0.17 -4.55
C THR A 326 20.98 0.17 -3.08
N LEU A 327 21.64 1.27 -2.71
CA LEU A 327 21.75 1.68 -1.32
C LEU A 327 20.39 2.07 -0.73
N ALA A 328 19.55 2.77 -1.49
CA ALA A 328 18.19 3.12 -1.08
C ALA A 328 17.36 1.86 -0.81
N MET A 329 17.46 0.84 -1.67
CA MET A 329 16.77 -0.42 -1.49
C MET A 329 17.28 -1.19 -0.27
N GLN A 330 18.60 -1.24 -0.04
CA GLN A 330 19.17 -1.88 1.13
C GLN A 330 18.70 -1.25 2.44
N ILE A 331 18.64 0.08 2.50
CA ILE A 331 18.20 0.83 3.70
C ILE A 331 16.70 0.68 3.93
N ILE A 332 15.88 0.67 2.88
CA ILE A 332 14.42 0.63 3.05
C ILE A 332 13.89 -0.77 3.33
N THR A 333 14.58 -1.82 2.88
CA THR A 333 14.11 -3.20 2.98
C THR A 333 13.86 -3.67 4.43
N PRO A 334 14.66 -3.31 5.46
CA PRO A 334 14.37 -3.64 6.87
C PRO A 334 13.00 -3.15 7.35
N THR A 335 12.42 -2.11 6.72
CA THR A 335 11.09 -1.63 7.07
C THR A 335 10.01 -2.69 6.85
N ILE A 336 10.24 -3.71 6.03
CA ILE A 336 9.32 -4.84 5.83
C ILE A 336 9.07 -5.56 7.14
N LEU A 337 10.14 -5.83 7.92
CA LEU A 337 10.03 -6.44 9.23
C LEU A 337 9.39 -5.47 10.24
N LEU A 338 9.82 -4.21 10.25
CA LEU A 338 9.30 -3.19 11.18
C LEU A 338 7.80 -2.97 10.98
N ILE A 339 7.36 -2.79 9.73
CA ILE A 339 5.93 -2.61 9.39
C ILE A 339 5.15 -3.91 9.66
N GLY A 340 5.72 -5.08 9.40
CA GLY A 340 5.11 -6.36 9.76
C GLY A 340 4.81 -6.45 11.25
N LEU A 341 5.76 -6.04 12.10
CA LEU A 341 5.60 -6.03 13.56
C LEU A 341 4.67 -4.90 14.03
N SER A 342 4.77 -3.69 13.46
CA SER A 342 3.87 -2.58 13.80
C SER A 342 2.42 -2.84 13.37
N ASN A 343 2.20 -3.61 12.32
CA ASN A 343 0.87 -4.10 11.95
C ASN A 343 0.27 -4.99 13.06
N ILE A 344 1.09 -5.83 13.70
CA ILE A 344 0.62 -6.66 14.83
C ILE A 344 0.31 -5.78 16.04
N THR A 345 1.26 -4.93 16.46
CA THR A 345 1.07 -4.10 17.66
C THR A 345 -0.04 -3.08 17.49
N GLY A 346 -0.12 -2.42 16.33
CA GLY A 346 -1.12 -1.39 16.04
C GLY A 346 -2.49 -1.98 15.71
N ILE A 347 -2.57 -2.78 14.63
CA ILE A 347 -3.86 -3.22 14.09
C ILE A 347 -4.39 -4.44 14.85
N GLN A 348 -3.53 -5.41 15.20
CA GLN A 348 -4.00 -6.66 15.81
C GLN A 348 -4.10 -6.61 17.34
N ILE A 349 -3.37 -5.69 18.03
CA ILE A 349 -3.42 -5.54 19.49
C ILE A 349 -4.15 -4.26 19.90
N LEU A 350 -3.64 -3.07 19.51
CA LEU A 350 -4.17 -1.80 20.00
C LEU A 350 -5.60 -1.54 19.52
N THR A 351 -5.92 -1.85 18.26
CA THR A 351 -7.26 -1.61 17.71
C THR A 351 -8.35 -2.45 18.39
N PRO A 352 -8.22 -3.79 18.56
CA PRO A 352 -9.22 -4.55 19.28
C PRO A 352 -9.38 -4.16 20.76
N LEU A 353 -8.31 -3.60 21.36
CA LEU A 353 -8.35 -3.09 22.74
C LEU A 353 -8.98 -1.68 22.87
N GLY A 354 -9.47 -1.07 21.77
CA GLY A 354 -10.03 0.28 21.79
C GLY A 354 -8.98 1.37 22.05
N LYS A 355 -7.72 1.10 21.70
CA LYS A 355 -6.58 1.99 21.97
C LYS A 355 -6.02 2.60 20.69
N GLU A 356 -6.85 2.86 19.69
CA GLU A 356 -6.45 3.36 18.36
C GLU A 356 -5.72 4.72 18.44
N LYS A 357 -5.98 5.52 19.46
CA LYS A 357 -5.28 6.78 19.68
C LYS A 357 -3.76 6.63 19.76
N PHE A 358 -3.27 5.52 20.31
CA PHE A 358 -1.82 5.27 20.40
C PHE A 358 -1.21 4.87 19.04
N VAL A 359 -2.02 4.28 18.15
CA VAL A 359 -1.61 4.05 16.75
C VAL A 359 -1.44 5.41 16.05
N VAL A 360 -2.38 6.31 16.24
CA VAL A 360 -2.29 7.67 15.67
C VAL A 360 -1.05 8.41 16.21
N TYR A 361 -0.82 8.37 17.53
CA TYR A 361 0.36 9.01 18.13
C TYR A 361 1.67 8.44 17.59
N SER A 362 1.76 7.11 17.42
CA SER A 362 2.96 6.48 16.86
C SER A 362 3.23 6.93 15.42
N VAL A 363 2.19 6.99 14.58
CA VAL A 363 2.31 7.45 13.18
C VAL A 363 2.68 8.94 13.12
N MET A 364 2.11 9.78 13.97
CA MET A 364 2.48 11.21 14.04
C MET A 364 3.94 11.39 14.46
N MET A 365 4.42 10.64 15.45
CA MET A 365 5.83 10.67 15.85
C MET A 365 6.73 10.22 14.69
N GLY A 366 6.35 9.13 13.99
CA GLY A 366 7.04 8.66 12.80
C GLY A 366 7.13 9.74 11.72
N ALA A 367 6.02 10.41 11.40
CA ALA A 367 5.97 11.46 10.39
C ALA A 367 6.85 12.67 10.73
N ILE A 368 6.91 13.06 12.00
CA ILE A 368 7.78 14.16 12.47
C ILE A 368 9.26 13.76 12.31
N LEU A 369 9.63 12.57 12.75
CA LEU A 369 11.01 12.09 12.62
C LEU A 369 11.40 11.91 11.16
N ASP A 370 10.50 11.39 10.33
CA ASP A 370 10.70 11.27 8.89
C ASP A 370 11.01 12.63 8.26
N LEU A 371 10.19 13.64 8.52
CA LEU A 371 10.41 15.01 8.05
C LEU A 371 11.78 15.56 8.44
N ILE A 372 12.18 15.39 9.72
CA ILE A 372 13.45 15.89 10.24
C ILE A 372 14.62 15.16 9.57
N VAL A 373 14.58 13.84 9.51
CA VAL A 373 15.66 13.03 8.92
C VAL A 373 15.77 13.30 7.42
N ASN A 374 14.65 13.40 6.72
CA ASN A 374 14.60 13.73 5.30
C ASN A 374 15.21 15.10 5.01
N TYR A 375 14.86 16.11 5.80
CA TYR A 375 15.42 17.45 5.65
C TYR A 375 16.96 17.48 5.76
N ILE A 376 17.52 16.64 6.64
CA ILE A 376 18.98 16.56 6.87
C ILE A 376 19.67 15.64 5.85
N CYS A 377 19.06 14.49 5.54
CA CYS A 377 19.71 13.40 4.81
C CYS A 377 19.47 13.46 3.29
N ILE A 378 18.32 13.92 2.82
CA ILE A 378 18.02 13.99 1.37
C ILE A 378 19.06 14.87 0.63
N PRO A 379 19.42 16.07 1.11
CA PRO A 379 20.39 16.90 0.40
C PRO A 379 21.77 16.26 0.19
N LYS A 380 22.14 15.32 1.07
CA LYS A 380 23.45 14.66 1.06
C LYS A 380 23.43 13.28 0.38
N PHE A 381 22.34 12.55 0.51
CA PHE A 381 22.28 11.12 0.14
C PHE A 381 21.13 10.80 -0.84
N GLY A 382 20.36 11.78 -1.31
CA GLY A 382 19.28 11.57 -2.27
C GLY A 382 18.28 10.50 -1.82
N ALA A 383 18.02 9.53 -2.70
CA ALA A 383 17.11 8.40 -2.45
C ALA A 383 17.48 7.56 -1.21
N ALA A 384 18.78 7.38 -0.94
CA ALA A 384 19.23 6.68 0.25
C ALA A 384 18.91 7.47 1.53
N GLY A 385 18.97 8.81 1.47
CA GLY A 385 18.57 9.71 2.56
C GLY A 385 17.09 9.60 2.89
N ALA A 386 16.21 9.60 1.88
CA ALA A 386 14.78 9.38 2.04
C ALA A 386 14.47 7.98 2.60
N SER A 387 15.19 6.96 2.12
CA SER A 387 15.05 5.60 2.64
C SER A 387 15.44 5.48 4.11
N LEU A 388 16.43 6.26 4.56
CA LEU A 388 16.83 6.34 5.96
C LEU A 388 15.77 7.05 6.80
N GLY A 389 15.14 8.11 6.29
CA GLY A 389 13.99 8.78 6.90
C GLY A 389 12.86 7.80 7.18
N THR A 390 12.41 7.10 6.13
CA THR A 390 11.38 6.04 6.25
C THR A 390 11.78 4.97 7.26
N LEU A 391 13.05 4.49 7.27
CA LEU A 391 13.50 3.46 8.20
C LEU A 391 13.41 3.92 9.66
N ILE A 392 13.89 5.13 9.97
CA ILE A 392 13.85 5.71 11.31
C ILE A 392 12.39 5.97 11.73
N ALA A 393 11.56 6.44 10.82
CA ALA A 393 10.14 6.66 11.07
C ALA A 393 9.42 5.35 11.46
N GLU A 394 9.58 4.29 10.67
CA GLU A 394 8.95 2.99 10.95
C GLU A 394 9.49 2.35 12.24
N PHE A 395 10.78 2.52 12.51
CA PHE A 395 11.38 2.08 13.77
C PHE A 395 10.73 2.83 14.96
N SER A 396 10.56 4.14 14.86
CA SER A 396 9.93 4.94 15.93
C SER A 396 8.46 4.56 16.14
N VAL A 397 7.70 4.32 15.04
CA VAL A 397 6.31 3.84 15.11
C VAL A 397 6.25 2.54 15.90
N LEU A 398 7.13 1.58 15.56
CA LEU A 398 7.18 0.29 16.25
C LEU A 398 7.55 0.44 17.73
N VAL A 399 8.56 1.25 18.07
CA VAL A 399 9.00 1.49 19.45
C VAL A 399 7.85 2.06 20.29
N VAL A 400 7.18 3.10 19.80
CA VAL A 400 6.02 3.70 20.51
C VAL A 400 4.94 2.65 20.72
N GLN A 401 4.60 1.85 19.72
CA GLN A 401 3.57 0.83 19.83
C GLN A 401 3.97 -0.31 20.79
N ILE A 402 5.24 -0.72 20.82
CA ILE A 402 5.76 -1.71 21.78
C ILE A 402 5.59 -1.22 23.21
N VAL A 403 5.87 0.05 23.51
CA VAL A 403 5.67 0.61 24.85
C VAL A 403 4.23 0.43 25.31
N TYR A 404 3.25 0.74 24.46
CA TYR A 404 1.83 0.61 24.81
C TYR A 404 1.28 -0.83 24.78
N THR A 405 1.99 -1.77 24.14
CA THR A 405 1.61 -3.19 24.05
C THR A 405 2.52 -4.10 24.88
N SER A 406 3.41 -3.54 25.67
CA SER A 406 4.45 -4.28 26.42
C SER A 406 3.89 -5.44 27.25
N LYS A 407 2.75 -5.24 27.95
CA LYS A 407 2.09 -6.29 28.75
C LYS A 407 1.65 -7.49 27.88
N GLN A 408 1.08 -7.23 26.71
CA GLN A 408 0.60 -8.28 25.79
C GLN A 408 1.78 -9.02 25.15
N LEU A 409 2.84 -8.29 24.79
CA LEU A 409 4.05 -8.86 24.19
C LEU A 409 4.84 -9.70 25.21
N TYR A 410 4.94 -9.24 26.45
CA TYR A 410 5.59 -10.00 27.53
C TYR A 410 4.92 -11.35 27.76
N ALA A 411 3.58 -11.39 27.75
CA ALA A 411 2.80 -12.61 27.94
C ALA A 411 3.03 -13.67 26.85
N VAL A 412 3.53 -13.32 25.68
CA VAL A 412 3.78 -14.26 24.57
C VAL A 412 5.28 -14.52 24.34
N LYS A 413 6.17 -13.82 25.05
CA LYS A 413 7.62 -13.86 24.85
C LYS A 413 8.21 -15.28 24.90
N SER A 414 7.78 -16.09 25.87
CA SER A 414 8.28 -17.45 26.07
C SER A 414 7.93 -18.43 24.94
N SER A 415 6.90 -18.11 24.14
CA SER A 415 6.41 -18.98 23.07
C SER A 415 7.00 -18.66 21.68
N LEU A 416 7.88 -17.65 21.54
CA LEU A 416 8.24 -17.11 20.23
C LEU A 416 9.37 -17.86 19.50
N HIS A 417 10.20 -18.66 20.16
CA HIS A 417 11.29 -19.48 19.58
C HIS A 417 11.97 -18.89 18.31
N ILE A 418 12.21 -17.56 18.29
CA ILE A 418 12.76 -16.84 17.13
C ILE A 418 14.18 -17.30 16.77
N SER A 419 14.92 -17.86 17.72
CA SER A 419 16.29 -18.36 17.49
C SER A 419 16.39 -19.36 16.34
N LYS A 420 15.40 -20.26 16.20
CA LYS A 420 15.38 -21.23 15.10
C LYS A 420 15.29 -20.54 13.74
N ILE A 421 14.48 -19.46 13.66
CA ILE A 421 14.31 -18.67 12.43
C ILE A 421 15.62 -17.94 12.07
N ILE A 422 16.27 -17.32 13.07
CA ILE A 422 17.55 -16.63 12.88
C ILE A 422 18.63 -17.60 12.41
N ILE A 423 18.76 -18.77 13.06
CA ILE A 423 19.74 -19.80 12.67
C ILE A 423 19.49 -20.24 11.22
N SER A 424 18.23 -20.47 10.84
CA SER A 424 17.87 -20.86 9.47
C SER A 424 18.20 -19.77 8.45
N CYS A 425 18.02 -18.49 8.79
CA CYS A 425 18.43 -17.37 7.92
C CYS A 425 19.95 -17.30 7.77
N VAL A 426 20.70 -17.43 8.85
CA VAL A 426 22.17 -17.43 8.82
C VAL A 426 22.67 -18.59 7.97
N PHE A 427 22.16 -19.80 8.18
CA PHE A 427 22.51 -20.98 7.38
C PHE A 427 22.24 -20.75 5.89
N ALA A 428 21.05 -20.26 5.52
CA ALA A 428 20.70 -19.97 4.14
C ALA A 428 21.61 -18.90 3.51
N THR A 429 21.98 -17.89 4.30
CA THR A 429 22.92 -16.84 3.86
C THR A 429 24.30 -17.43 3.57
N VAL A 430 24.84 -18.25 4.45
CA VAL A 430 26.14 -18.91 4.25
C VAL A 430 26.09 -19.79 3.00
N VAL A 431 25.06 -20.61 2.83
CA VAL A 431 24.90 -21.49 1.64
C VAL A 431 24.92 -20.66 0.35
N VAL A 432 24.15 -19.60 0.28
CA VAL A 432 24.05 -18.81 -0.95
C VAL A 432 25.34 -18.03 -1.24
N LEU A 433 25.98 -17.45 -0.22
CA LEU A 433 27.22 -16.70 -0.41
C LEU A 433 28.38 -17.62 -0.81
N SER A 434 28.45 -18.86 -0.28
CA SER A 434 29.44 -19.84 -0.68
C SER A 434 29.32 -20.25 -2.15
N ILE A 435 28.07 -20.34 -2.65
CA ILE A 435 27.82 -20.74 -4.04
C ILE A 435 27.99 -19.56 -5.00
N ASN A 436 27.66 -18.32 -4.55
CA ASN A 436 27.82 -17.11 -5.35
C ASN A 436 29.25 -16.92 -5.87
N ALA A 437 30.25 -17.37 -5.10
CA ALA A 437 31.66 -17.29 -5.47
C ALA A 437 32.02 -18.15 -6.70
N PHE A 438 31.22 -19.15 -7.07
CA PHE A 438 31.49 -20.10 -8.14
C PHE A 438 30.56 -19.95 -9.36
N ILE A 439 29.54 -19.09 -9.29
CA ILE A 439 28.50 -18.96 -10.32
C ILE A 439 28.67 -17.65 -11.10
N ASN A 440 28.89 -17.77 -12.42
CA ASN A 440 28.89 -16.66 -13.37
C ASN A 440 27.78 -16.88 -14.43
N PHE A 441 26.55 -16.60 -14.08
CA PHE A 441 25.42 -16.61 -15.02
C PHE A 441 24.97 -15.18 -15.34
N SER A 442 24.01 -15.06 -16.27
CA SER A 442 23.31 -13.78 -16.47
C SER A 442 22.61 -13.35 -15.18
N VAL A 443 22.50 -12.05 -14.93
CA VAL A 443 21.95 -11.49 -13.68
C VAL A 443 20.57 -12.06 -13.34
N PHE A 444 19.72 -12.24 -14.36
CA PHE A 444 18.38 -12.83 -14.20
C PHE A 444 18.45 -14.27 -13.69
N PHE A 445 19.28 -15.11 -14.31
CA PHE A 445 19.39 -16.51 -13.92
C PHE A 445 20.08 -16.68 -12.58
N SER A 446 21.11 -15.85 -12.30
CA SER A 446 21.77 -15.80 -11.00
C SER A 446 20.80 -15.48 -9.88
N LEU A 447 19.96 -14.44 -10.03
CA LEU A 447 18.97 -14.08 -9.01
C LEU A 447 17.96 -15.21 -8.76
N PHE A 448 17.52 -15.90 -9.81
CA PHE A 448 16.61 -17.05 -9.69
C PHE A 448 17.25 -18.22 -8.93
N VAL A 449 18.51 -18.54 -9.25
CA VAL A 449 19.28 -19.59 -8.56
C VAL A 449 19.52 -19.21 -7.10
N TYR A 450 19.94 -17.97 -6.83
CA TYR A 450 20.16 -17.49 -5.45
C TYR A 450 18.87 -17.51 -4.63
N ALA A 451 17.75 -17.10 -5.21
CA ALA A 451 16.46 -17.17 -4.53
C ALA A 451 16.06 -18.63 -4.22
N SER A 452 16.22 -19.53 -5.20
CA SER A 452 15.89 -20.95 -5.03
C SER A 452 16.77 -21.62 -3.95
N LEU A 453 18.07 -21.34 -3.95
CA LEU A 453 19.01 -21.85 -2.96
C LEU A 453 18.77 -21.27 -1.57
N TYR A 454 18.57 -19.94 -1.48
CA TYR A 454 18.36 -19.26 -0.22
C TYR A 454 17.06 -19.71 0.44
N PHE A 455 15.93 -19.58 -0.25
CA PHE A 455 14.63 -19.96 0.32
C PHE A 455 14.49 -21.48 0.47
N GLY A 456 15.09 -22.28 -0.43
CA GLY A 456 15.12 -23.73 -0.31
C GLY A 456 15.88 -24.20 0.93
N SER A 457 17.13 -23.75 1.11
CA SER A 457 17.96 -24.08 2.28
C SER A 457 17.35 -23.54 3.59
N TYR A 458 16.74 -22.36 3.55
CA TYR A 458 16.01 -21.78 4.68
C TYR A 458 14.87 -22.69 5.15
N VAL A 459 14.00 -23.11 4.22
CA VAL A 459 12.86 -24.00 4.53
C VAL A 459 13.33 -25.35 5.04
N ILE A 460 14.35 -25.94 4.40
CA ILE A 460 14.94 -27.22 4.84
C ILE A 460 15.47 -27.09 6.29
N CYS A 461 16.20 -26.02 6.59
CA CYS A 461 16.73 -25.80 7.93
C CYS A 461 15.61 -25.60 8.96
N LEU A 462 14.52 -24.89 8.66
CA LEU A 462 13.35 -24.76 9.54
C LEU A 462 12.70 -26.13 9.86
N ILE A 463 12.59 -27.00 8.85
CA ILE A 463 12.05 -28.35 9.01
C ILE A 463 12.97 -29.20 9.90
N LEU A 464 14.29 -29.15 9.68
CA LEU A 464 15.28 -29.87 10.46
C LEU A 464 15.30 -29.42 11.93
N LEU A 465 15.18 -28.10 12.17
CA LEU A 465 15.08 -27.52 13.52
C LEU A 465 13.70 -27.71 14.16
N LYS A 466 12.79 -28.38 13.47
CA LYS A 466 11.41 -28.63 13.93
C LYS A 466 10.75 -27.33 14.40
N GLU A 467 10.68 -26.32 13.52
CA GLU A 467 9.94 -25.11 13.84
C GLU A 467 8.45 -25.42 13.85
N GLU A 468 7.79 -25.12 14.97
CA GLU A 468 6.42 -25.59 15.27
C GLU A 468 5.38 -25.08 14.28
N PHE A 469 5.50 -23.80 13.84
CA PHE A 469 4.54 -23.21 12.91
C PHE A 469 4.60 -23.88 11.53
N VAL A 470 5.81 -24.15 11.03
CA VAL A 470 6.04 -24.81 9.74
C VAL A 470 5.55 -26.26 9.79
N ILE A 471 5.89 -26.98 10.85
CA ILE A 471 5.48 -28.37 11.04
C ILE A 471 3.95 -28.49 11.15
N ASP A 472 3.28 -27.65 11.92
CA ASP A 472 1.83 -27.61 12.03
C ASP A 472 1.13 -27.43 10.67
N TYR A 473 1.70 -26.57 9.80
CA TYR A 473 1.17 -26.37 8.44
C TYR A 473 1.39 -27.58 7.54
N ILE A 474 2.57 -28.20 7.60
CA ILE A 474 2.88 -29.41 6.81
C ILE A 474 1.95 -30.55 7.22
N TYR A 475 1.77 -30.80 8.54
CA TYR A 475 0.86 -31.83 9.01
C TYR A 475 -0.60 -31.57 8.60
N LYS A 476 -1.09 -30.35 8.73
CA LYS A 476 -2.45 -30.01 8.28
C LYS A 476 -2.64 -30.17 6.78
N GLY A 477 -1.65 -29.78 5.98
CA GLY A 477 -1.65 -30.00 4.53
C GLY A 477 -1.68 -31.47 4.16
N TYR A 478 -0.85 -32.28 4.81
CA TYR A 478 -0.82 -33.74 4.61
C TYR A 478 -2.14 -34.43 4.94
N PHE A 479 -2.74 -34.09 6.10
CA PHE A 479 -4.05 -34.65 6.47
C PHE A 479 -5.20 -34.16 5.60
N ALA A 480 -5.14 -32.94 5.08
CA ALA A 480 -6.14 -32.43 4.13
C ALA A 480 -6.09 -33.15 2.78
N LEU A 481 -4.89 -33.51 2.31
CA LEU A 481 -4.70 -34.30 1.09
C LEU A 481 -5.13 -35.77 1.24
N LYS A 482 -4.97 -36.34 2.46
CA LYS A 482 -5.35 -37.72 2.74
C LYS A 482 -6.86 -37.91 2.97
N ARG A 483 -7.62 -36.81 3.15
CA ARG A 483 -9.09 -36.80 3.27
C ARG A 483 -9.83 -36.53 1.94
N ARG A 484 -9.12 -36.27 0.86
CA ARG A 484 -9.63 -36.27 -0.51
C ARG A 484 -9.31 -37.60 -1.21
#